data_f2ca0cf4e007af3c9e4117c54687a909
#
_entry.id   f2ca0cf4e007af3c9e4117c54687a909
#
_cell.length_a   1.000
_cell.length_b   1.000
_cell.length_c   1.000
_cell.angle_alpha   90.00
_cell.angle_beta   90.00
_cell.angle_gamma   90.00
#
_symmetry.space_group_name_H-M   'P 1'
#
loop_
_entity.id
_entity.type
_entity.pdbx_description
1 polymer ?
#
loop_
_entity_poly.entity_id
_entity_poly.type
_entity_poly.pdbx_seq_one_letter_code
_entity_poly.pdbx_strand_id
1 'polypeptide(L)'
;MEIYQVGGSVRDEMLGHKPIDKDWVVVGSSPEEMEAKGFIPIGKDFPVFLHPTSNEEYALARTEKKIAKGYKGFKFYCSPDITLEEDLIRRDLTINSIAKDSNGKIIDPCNGSKDIAKKIFRNTSDAFNEDPLRAIRVARFSSYKKLHDFKISNSLYEAIEEIVSKDELNTLSAERVFAESQKAMQNQYPVSYTHLTLPTK
;
A
#
# COMPACT_ATOMS: atom_id res chain seq x y z
N MET A 1 -7.92 10.65 -18.64
CA MET A 1 -6.69 10.33 -17.86
C MET A 1 -6.48 11.40 -16.81
N GLU A 2 -6.53 11.02 -15.55
CA GLU A 2 -6.27 11.88 -14.39
C GLU A 2 -5.14 11.26 -13.58
N ILE A 3 -4.30 12.09 -12.93
CA ILE A 3 -3.10 11.65 -12.24
C ILE A 3 -3.13 12.19 -10.81
N TYR A 4 -2.89 11.30 -9.85
CA TYR A 4 -2.91 11.60 -8.43
C TYR A 4 -1.64 11.11 -7.75
N GLN A 5 -1.01 11.96 -6.94
CA GLN A 5 0.01 11.49 -5.98
C GLN A 5 -0.69 10.69 -4.89
N VAL A 6 -0.13 9.55 -4.46
CA VAL A 6 -0.82 8.63 -3.55
C VAL A 6 0.10 8.03 -2.48
N GLY A 7 -0.51 7.45 -1.48
CA GLY A 7 0.15 6.53 -0.56
C GLY A 7 1.13 7.17 0.41
N GLY A 8 2.28 6.50 0.54
CA GLY A 8 3.30 6.89 1.51
C GLY A 8 3.82 8.31 1.35
N SER A 9 3.90 8.81 0.12
CA SER A 9 4.38 10.17 -0.16
C SER A 9 3.40 11.24 0.34
N VAL A 10 2.09 11.03 0.16
CA VAL A 10 1.07 11.97 0.67
C VAL A 10 1.02 11.94 2.19
N ARG A 11 1.03 10.73 2.80
CA ARG A 11 1.13 10.56 4.26
C ARG A 11 2.32 11.31 4.83
N ASP A 12 3.50 11.17 4.23
CA ASP A 12 4.73 11.76 4.71
C ASP A 12 4.68 13.29 4.65
N GLU A 13 4.13 13.87 3.59
CA GLU A 13 3.87 15.31 3.51
C GLU A 13 2.91 15.79 4.61
N MET A 14 1.85 15.04 4.90
CA MET A 14 0.90 15.37 5.97
C MET A 14 1.53 15.30 7.36
N LEU A 15 2.56 14.45 7.54
CA LEU A 15 3.38 14.39 8.76
C LEU A 15 4.47 15.46 8.82
N GLY A 16 4.55 16.36 7.83
CA GLY A 16 5.57 17.42 7.74
C GLY A 16 6.93 16.94 7.27
N HIS A 17 7.00 15.77 6.64
CA HIS A 17 8.23 15.22 6.09
C HIS A 17 8.27 15.35 4.57
N LYS A 18 9.44 15.64 4.01
CA LYS A 18 9.65 15.58 2.57
C LYS A 18 9.66 14.10 2.13
N PRO A 19 8.80 13.67 1.20
CA PRO A 19 8.85 12.31 0.67
C PRO A 19 10.15 12.10 -0.11
N ILE A 20 10.70 10.89 -0.02
CA ILE A 20 11.90 10.47 -0.78
C ILE A 20 11.46 10.10 -2.20
N ASP A 21 10.44 9.26 -2.30
CA ASP A 21 9.88 8.79 -3.55
C ASP A 21 8.40 9.20 -3.63
N LYS A 22 7.91 9.38 -4.84
CA LYS A 22 6.49 9.66 -5.09
C LYS A 22 5.90 8.54 -5.93
N ASP A 23 4.78 8.03 -5.45
CA ASP A 23 3.95 7.09 -6.18
C ASP A 23 2.76 7.82 -6.79
N TRP A 24 2.41 7.47 -8.02
CA TRP A 24 1.32 8.06 -8.76
C TRP A 24 0.29 7.01 -9.17
N VAL A 25 -0.99 7.36 -9.10
CA VAL A 25 -2.08 6.57 -9.67
C VAL A 25 -2.66 7.32 -10.85
N VAL A 26 -2.91 6.57 -11.92
CA VAL A 26 -3.52 7.06 -13.16
C VAL A 26 -4.91 6.45 -13.29
N VAL A 27 -5.92 7.31 -13.38
CA VAL A 27 -7.32 6.96 -13.56
C VAL A 27 -7.76 7.30 -14.98
N GLY A 28 -8.66 6.49 -15.56
CA GLY A 28 -9.21 6.76 -16.89
C GLY A 28 -8.18 6.60 -18.01
N SER A 29 -7.31 5.60 -17.93
CA SER A 29 -6.33 5.26 -18.96
C SER A 29 -6.13 3.76 -19.08
N SER A 30 -5.52 3.31 -20.18
CA SER A 30 -5.15 1.93 -20.43
C SER A 30 -3.63 1.77 -20.54
N PRO A 31 -3.09 0.54 -20.48
CA PRO A 31 -1.66 0.29 -20.72
C PRO A 31 -1.19 0.83 -22.06
N GLU A 32 -1.98 0.64 -23.12
CA GLU A 32 -1.65 1.09 -24.48
C GLU A 32 -1.60 2.62 -24.57
N GLU A 33 -2.49 3.32 -23.86
CA GLU A 33 -2.49 4.77 -23.80
C GLU A 33 -1.27 5.29 -23.02
N MET A 34 -0.85 4.59 -21.96
CA MET A 34 0.34 4.94 -21.20
C MET A 34 1.60 4.81 -22.07
N GLU A 35 1.75 3.68 -22.77
CA GLU A 35 2.87 3.45 -23.68
C GLU A 35 2.89 4.46 -24.85
N ALA A 36 1.74 4.77 -25.43
CA ALA A 36 1.62 5.77 -26.49
C ALA A 36 2.05 7.18 -26.03
N LYS A 37 1.98 7.47 -24.72
CA LYS A 37 2.47 8.71 -24.10
C LYS A 37 3.93 8.63 -23.65
N GLY A 38 4.63 7.54 -23.98
CA GLY A 38 6.04 7.34 -23.69
C GLY A 38 6.36 6.81 -22.30
N PHE A 39 5.39 6.38 -21.52
CA PHE A 39 5.63 5.70 -20.27
C PHE A 39 6.19 4.30 -20.51
N ILE A 40 7.14 3.86 -19.68
CA ILE A 40 7.88 2.60 -19.85
C ILE A 40 7.32 1.55 -18.89
N PRO A 41 6.73 0.44 -19.36
CA PRO A 41 6.21 -0.61 -18.50
C PRO A 41 7.34 -1.32 -17.76
N ILE A 42 7.23 -1.52 -16.43
CA ILE A 42 8.23 -2.18 -15.58
C ILE A 42 7.71 -3.44 -14.88
N GLY A 43 6.42 -3.65 -14.83
CA GLY A 43 5.80 -4.82 -14.18
C GLY A 43 5.31 -5.83 -15.20
N LYS A 44 5.65 -7.13 -15.00
CA LYS A 44 5.10 -8.22 -15.83
C LYS A 44 3.65 -8.54 -15.47
N ASP A 45 3.31 -8.43 -14.18
CA ASP A 45 2.01 -8.83 -13.65
C ASP A 45 1.15 -7.62 -13.23
N PHE A 46 1.74 -6.43 -13.18
CA PHE A 46 1.09 -5.21 -12.72
C PHE A 46 1.32 -4.07 -13.71
N PRO A 47 0.31 -3.27 -14.03
CA PRO A 47 0.44 -2.12 -14.92
C PRO A 47 1.08 -0.94 -14.18
N VAL A 48 2.36 -1.07 -13.89
CA VAL A 48 3.22 -0.02 -13.36
C VAL A 48 4.18 0.43 -14.45
N PHE A 49 4.35 1.72 -14.56
CA PHE A 49 5.13 2.39 -15.60
C PHE A 49 6.09 3.38 -14.98
N LEU A 50 7.24 3.57 -15.58
CA LEU A 50 8.15 4.68 -15.27
C LEU A 50 7.81 5.87 -16.15
N HIS A 51 7.79 7.05 -15.56
CA HIS A 51 7.70 8.29 -16.31
C HIS A 51 9.00 8.53 -17.09
N PRO A 52 8.94 8.88 -18.39
CA PRO A 52 10.09 8.89 -19.29
C PRO A 52 11.22 9.86 -18.89
N THR A 53 10.92 10.87 -18.09
CA THR A 53 11.92 11.89 -17.69
C THR A 53 12.22 11.89 -16.19
N SER A 54 11.20 11.69 -15.32
CA SER A 54 11.42 11.73 -13.86
C SER A 54 11.77 10.36 -13.27
N ASN A 55 11.55 9.27 -14.00
CA ASN A 55 11.64 7.88 -13.52
C ASN A 55 10.76 7.57 -12.28
N GLU A 56 9.78 8.41 -11.99
CA GLU A 56 8.81 8.15 -10.95
C GLU A 56 7.84 7.05 -11.39
N GLU A 57 7.31 6.28 -10.42
CA GLU A 57 6.41 5.15 -10.69
C GLU A 57 4.96 5.61 -10.81
N TYR A 58 4.32 5.20 -11.91
CA TYR A 58 2.92 5.46 -12.24
C TYR A 58 2.17 4.13 -12.37
N ALA A 59 1.20 3.88 -11.51
CA ALA A 59 0.35 2.69 -11.57
C ALA A 59 -1.03 3.05 -12.12
N LEU A 60 -1.58 2.24 -13.02
CA LEU A 60 -3.00 2.36 -13.37
C LEU A 60 -3.88 2.02 -12.16
N ALA A 61 -4.97 2.76 -12.00
CA ALA A 61 -6.00 2.42 -11.03
C ALA A 61 -6.49 0.99 -11.28
N ARG A 62 -6.63 0.21 -10.21
CA ARG A 62 -6.96 -1.21 -10.32
C ARG A 62 -7.82 -1.68 -9.15
N THR A 63 -8.56 -2.75 -9.40
CA THR A 63 -9.17 -3.56 -8.36
C THR A 63 -8.49 -4.93 -8.31
N GLU A 64 -8.58 -5.57 -7.16
CA GLU A 64 -8.04 -6.91 -6.93
C GLU A 64 -9.19 -7.85 -6.60
N LYS A 65 -9.16 -9.07 -7.12
CA LYS A 65 -10.13 -10.10 -6.77
C LYS A 65 -9.40 -11.39 -6.41
N LYS A 66 -9.63 -11.86 -5.18
CA LYS A 66 -9.12 -13.16 -4.74
C LYS A 66 -9.90 -14.27 -5.46
N ILE A 67 -9.20 -15.09 -6.25
CA ILE A 67 -9.77 -16.23 -7.00
C ILE A 67 -9.29 -17.57 -6.45
N ALA A 68 -8.22 -17.60 -5.63
CA ALA A 68 -7.69 -18.79 -4.95
C ALA A 68 -6.88 -18.38 -3.71
N LYS A 69 -6.41 -19.37 -2.93
CA LYS A 69 -5.49 -19.12 -1.80
C LYS A 69 -4.09 -18.74 -2.27
N GLY A 70 -3.43 -17.85 -1.52
CA GLY A 70 -2.04 -17.42 -1.76
C GLY A 70 -1.89 -16.36 -2.86
N TYR A 71 -0.65 -15.91 -3.07
CA TYR A 71 -0.30 -14.81 -3.99
C TYR A 71 -0.76 -15.03 -5.45
N LYS A 72 -0.68 -16.24 -5.98
CA LYS A 72 -1.18 -16.57 -7.33
C LYS A 72 -2.70 -16.61 -7.41
N GLY A 73 -3.40 -16.45 -6.29
CA GLY A 73 -4.84 -16.42 -6.18
C GLY A 73 -5.46 -15.06 -6.43
N PHE A 74 -4.68 -14.03 -6.80
CA PHE A 74 -5.21 -12.71 -7.12
C PHE A 74 -5.25 -12.48 -8.62
N LYS A 75 -6.38 -11.96 -9.08
CA LYS A 75 -6.51 -11.41 -10.42
C LYS A 75 -6.65 -9.91 -10.32
N PHE A 76 -5.77 -9.20 -11.00
CA PHE A 76 -5.80 -7.75 -11.08
C PHE A 76 -6.64 -7.36 -12.29
N TYR A 77 -7.53 -6.42 -12.07
CA TYR A 77 -8.34 -5.83 -13.11
C TYR A 77 -7.96 -4.36 -13.22
N CYS A 78 -7.47 -3.98 -14.40
CA CYS A 78 -7.20 -2.60 -14.75
C CYS A 78 -8.15 -2.26 -15.89
N SER A 79 -8.99 -1.26 -15.67
CA SER A 79 -9.91 -0.74 -16.66
C SER A 79 -9.97 0.77 -16.49
N PRO A 80 -10.14 1.54 -17.58
CA PRO A 80 -10.36 2.98 -17.50
C PRO A 80 -11.56 3.39 -16.63
N ASP A 81 -12.51 2.47 -16.40
CA ASP A 81 -13.71 2.72 -15.58
C ASP A 81 -13.46 2.65 -14.07
N ILE A 82 -12.29 2.14 -13.64
CA ILE A 82 -11.96 2.01 -12.22
C ILE A 82 -11.69 3.40 -11.67
N THR A 83 -12.41 3.73 -10.60
CA THR A 83 -12.32 5.01 -9.92
C THR A 83 -11.10 5.10 -9.00
N LEU A 84 -10.69 6.32 -8.66
CA LEU A 84 -9.66 6.55 -7.65
C LEU A 84 -10.04 5.95 -6.29
N GLU A 85 -11.32 6.09 -5.89
CA GLU A 85 -11.81 5.60 -4.61
C GLU A 85 -11.71 4.08 -4.50
N GLU A 86 -12.07 3.34 -5.56
CA GLU A 86 -11.92 1.89 -5.61
C GLU A 86 -10.45 1.47 -5.44
N ASP A 87 -9.49 2.16 -6.09
CA ASP A 87 -8.07 1.88 -5.92
C ASP A 87 -7.59 2.18 -4.48
N LEU A 88 -8.07 3.27 -3.87
CA LEU A 88 -7.68 3.64 -2.51
C LEU A 88 -8.25 2.67 -1.45
N ILE A 89 -9.51 2.26 -1.57
CA ILE A 89 -10.18 1.39 -0.58
C ILE A 89 -9.57 -0.02 -0.52
N ARG A 90 -8.99 -0.53 -1.62
CA ARG A 90 -8.34 -1.85 -1.64
C ARG A 90 -6.96 -1.88 -1.01
N ARG A 91 -6.36 -0.74 -0.64
CA ARG A 91 -5.01 -0.67 -0.07
C ARG A 91 -4.95 -1.27 1.33
N ASP A 92 -3.75 -1.29 1.91
CA ASP A 92 -3.50 -1.91 3.22
C ASP A 92 -4.03 -1.07 4.40
N LEU A 93 -3.60 0.19 4.50
CA LEU A 93 -3.89 1.06 5.64
C LEU A 93 -4.54 2.37 5.19
N THR A 94 -5.44 2.90 6.02
CA THR A 94 -6.08 4.20 5.78
C THR A 94 -5.07 5.32 5.54
N ILE A 95 -3.99 5.34 6.30
CA ILE A 95 -2.91 6.35 6.18
C ILE A 95 -2.12 6.26 4.88
N ASN A 96 -2.20 5.14 4.14
CA ASN A 96 -1.59 4.93 2.82
C ASN A 96 -2.63 5.02 1.68
N SER A 97 -3.89 5.29 2.02
CA SER A 97 -5.05 5.34 1.11
C SER A 97 -5.55 6.75 0.91
N ILE A 98 -4.61 7.68 0.85
CA ILE A 98 -4.84 9.11 0.63
C ILE A 98 -4.23 9.48 -0.71
N ALA A 99 -4.95 10.29 -1.46
CA ALA A 99 -4.48 10.85 -2.73
C ALA A 99 -4.44 12.38 -2.67
N LYS A 100 -3.64 12.96 -3.54
CA LYS A 100 -3.54 14.40 -3.75
C LYS A 100 -3.55 14.69 -5.24
N ASP A 101 -4.45 15.58 -5.69
CA ASP A 101 -4.52 16.01 -7.08
C ASP A 101 -3.45 17.07 -7.42
N SER A 102 -3.39 17.46 -8.68
CA SER A 102 -2.45 18.47 -9.19
C SER A 102 -2.64 19.88 -8.57
N ASN A 103 -3.82 20.15 -8.01
CA ASN A 103 -4.13 21.42 -7.34
C ASN A 103 -3.83 21.36 -5.83
N GLY A 104 -3.34 20.22 -5.32
CA GLY A 104 -3.07 20.01 -3.91
C GLY A 104 -4.29 19.59 -3.07
N LYS A 105 -5.45 19.34 -3.70
CA LYS A 105 -6.64 18.86 -3.01
C LYS A 105 -6.45 17.42 -2.55
N ILE A 106 -6.75 17.17 -1.28
CA ILE A 106 -6.69 15.83 -0.68
C ILE A 106 -7.99 15.07 -0.96
N ILE A 107 -7.85 13.82 -1.39
CA ILE A 107 -8.92 12.85 -1.57
C ILE A 107 -8.67 11.71 -0.58
N ASP A 108 -9.55 11.53 0.38
CA ASP A 108 -9.36 10.63 1.53
C ASP A 108 -10.64 9.86 1.86
N PRO A 109 -11.02 8.86 1.05
CA PRO A 109 -12.26 8.11 1.25
C PRO A 109 -12.23 7.24 2.53
N CYS A 110 -11.03 6.90 3.01
CA CYS A 110 -10.85 6.02 4.17
C CYS A 110 -10.61 6.77 5.49
N ASN A 111 -10.71 8.11 5.52
CA ASN A 111 -10.39 8.94 6.69
C ASN A 111 -8.96 8.77 7.24
N GLY A 112 -7.99 8.47 6.39
CA GLY A 112 -6.59 8.30 6.76
C GLY A 112 -5.98 9.54 7.40
N SER A 113 -6.41 10.73 7.00
CA SER A 113 -6.01 12.01 7.61
C SER A 113 -6.30 12.07 9.09
N LYS A 114 -7.48 11.56 9.51
CA LYS A 114 -7.86 11.48 10.93
C LYS A 114 -7.01 10.46 11.68
N ASP A 115 -6.69 9.33 11.03
CA ASP A 115 -5.85 8.30 11.63
C ASP A 115 -4.38 8.76 11.74
N ILE A 116 -3.87 9.54 10.78
CA ILE A 116 -2.56 10.21 10.89
C ILE A 116 -2.54 11.13 12.12
N ALA A 117 -3.54 12.00 12.27
CA ALA A 117 -3.61 12.92 13.41
C ALA A 117 -3.71 12.22 14.76
N LYS A 118 -4.38 11.06 14.82
CA LYS A 118 -4.53 10.22 16.03
C LYS A 118 -3.39 9.22 16.21
N LYS A 119 -2.47 9.10 15.26
CA LYS A 119 -1.39 8.11 15.22
C LYS A 119 -1.93 6.68 15.31
N ILE A 120 -2.82 6.32 14.41
CA ILE A 120 -3.47 5.00 14.36
C ILE A 120 -3.15 4.29 13.04
N PHE A 121 -2.71 3.04 13.13
CA PHE A 121 -2.76 2.09 12.03
C PHE A 121 -4.14 1.46 11.98
N ARG A 122 -4.85 1.63 10.86
CA ARG A 122 -6.16 1.04 10.61
C ARG A 122 -6.19 0.48 9.19
N ASN A 123 -6.79 -0.71 9.02
CA ASN A 123 -7.09 -1.27 7.71
C ASN A 123 -8.15 -0.44 6.97
N THR A 124 -8.06 -0.39 5.65
CA THR A 124 -9.02 0.35 4.82
C THR A 124 -10.40 -0.30 4.79
N SER A 125 -10.42 -1.62 4.65
CA SER A 125 -11.61 -2.46 4.47
C SER A 125 -11.25 -3.94 4.73
N ASP A 126 -12.21 -4.84 4.51
CA ASP A 126 -12.00 -6.29 4.58
C ASP A 126 -11.03 -6.80 3.49
N ALA A 127 -10.78 -6.00 2.46
CA ALA A 127 -9.74 -6.27 1.46
C ALA A 127 -8.33 -6.42 2.08
N PHE A 128 -8.12 -5.94 3.34
CA PHE A 128 -6.87 -6.17 4.05
C PHE A 128 -6.50 -7.66 4.13
N ASN A 129 -7.47 -8.53 4.35
CA ASN A 129 -7.29 -9.98 4.49
C ASN A 129 -7.01 -10.69 3.14
N GLU A 130 -7.13 -9.99 2.03
CA GLU A 130 -6.89 -10.58 0.71
C GLU A 130 -5.41 -10.92 0.50
N ASP A 131 -4.47 -10.11 1.01
CA ASP A 131 -3.03 -10.35 0.92
C ASP A 131 -2.39 -10.45 2.31
N PRO A 132 -2.02 -11.67 2.78
CA PRO A 132 -1.40 -11.87 4.09
C PRO A 132 -0.10 -11.07 4.31
N LEU A 133 0.59 -10.66 3.24
CA LEU A 133 1.77 -9.82 3.34
C LEU A 133 1.48 -8.47 3.99
N ARG A 134 0.24 -8.01 3.93
CA ARG A 134 -0.18 -6.74 4.55
C ARG A 134 0.06 -6.73 6.07
N ALA A 135 -0.09 -7.88 6.74
CA ALA A 135 0.26 -8.01 8.16
C ALA A 135 1.77 -7.74 8.41
N ILE A 136 2.64 -8.32 7.58
CA ILE A 136 4.09 -8.08 7.66
C ILE A 136 4.44 -6.64 7.30
N ARG A 137 3.72 -6.03 6.35
CA ARG A 137 3.88 -4.60 6.01
C ARG A 137 3.53 -3.68 7.16
N VAL A 138 2.49 -3.98 7.96
CA VAL A 138 2.17 -3.22 9.19
C VAL A 138 3.33 -3.26 10.16
N ALA A 139 3.92 -4.44 10.39
CA ALA A 139 5.11 -4.57 11.23
C ALA A 139 6.29 -3.74 10.68
N ARG A 140 6.50 -3.72 9.36
CA ARG A 140 7.51 -2.85 8.73
C ARG A 140 7.21 -1.37 8.94
N PHE A 141 5.96 -0.93 8.80
CA PHE A 141 5.61 0.47 9.03
C PHE A 141 5.88 0.91 10.46
N SER A 142 5.69 0.05 11.45
CA SER A 142 6.02 0.36 12.86
C SER A 142 7.53 0.57 13.08
N SER A 143 8.39 0.09 12.19
CA SER A 143 9.84 0.32 12.26
C SER A 143 10.28 1.70 11.75
N TYR A 144 9.40 2.46 11.09
CA TYR A 144 9.72 3.79 10.59
C TYR A 144 9.70 4.81 11.71
N LYS A 145 10.73 5.68 11.79
CA LYS A 145 10.81 6.75 12.80
C LYS A 145 9.53 7.59 12.91
N LYS A 146 8.95 7.92 11.77
CA LYS A 146 7.75 8.77 11.67
C LYS A 146 6.44 8.07 12.01
N LEU A 147 6.46 6.74 12.15
CA LEU A 147 5.28 5.90 12.40
C LEU A 147 5.42 4.99 13.63
N HIS A 148 6.58 4.99 14.32
CA HIS A 148 6.88 4.03 15.39
C HIS A 148 5.96 4.17 16.62
N ASP A 149 5.35 5.33 16.83
CA ASP A 149 4.43 5.63 17.93
C ASP A 149 2.94 5.47 17.54
N PHE A 150 2.67 4.98 16.32
CA PHE A 150 1.32 4.66 15.90
C PHE A 150 0.82 3.39 16.59
N LYS A 151 -0.45 3.41 17.01
CA LYS A 151 -1.12 2.28 17.66
C LYS A 151 -1.98 1.53 16.65
N ILE A 152 -2.03 0.22 16.79
CA ILE A 152 -2.88 -0.66 15.99
C ILE A 152 -4.33 -0.50 16.49
N SER A 153 -5.28 -0.28 15.57
CA SER A 153 -6.71 -0.26 15.87
C SER A 153 -7.24 -1.67 16.15
N ASN A 154 -8.36 -1.79 16.87
CA ASN A 154 -8.99 -3.09 17.12
C ASN A 154 -9.33 -3.82 15.81
N SER A 155 -9.88 -3.10 14.81
CA SER A 155 -10.23 -3.71 13.52
C SER A 155 -9.01 -4.27 12.78
N LEU A 156 -7.87 -3.57 12.83
CA LEU A 156 -6.64 -4.07 12.21
C LEU A 156 -6.05 -5.24 13.00
N TYR A 157 -6.14 -5.21 14.31
CA TYR A 157 -5.70 -6.30 15.17
C TYR A 157 -6.50 -7.58 14.85
N GLU A 158 -7.83 -7.49 14.81
CA GLU A 158 -8.72 -8.60 14.44
C GLU A 158 -8.43 -9.16 13.04
N ALA A 159 -8.18 -8.28 12.06
CA ALA A 159 -7.79 -8.69 10.72
C ALA A 159 -6.45 -9.45 10.69
N ILE A 160 -5.46 -9.00 11.45
CA ILE A 160 -4.17 -9.71 11.58
C ILE A 160 -4.35 -11.06 12.29
N GLU A 161 -5.12 -11.12 13.37
CA GLU A 161 -5.42 -12.38 14.06
C GLU A 161 -6.13 -13.38 13.15
N GLU A 162 -7.03 -12.92 12.29
CA GLU A 162 -7.69 -13.78 11.30
C GLU A 162 -6.71 -14.37 10.31
N ILE A 163 -5.77 -13.58 9.77
CA ILE A 163 -4.72 -14.05 8.87
C ILE A 163 -3.85 -15.11 9.57
N VAL A 164 -3.45 -14.87 10.82
CA VAL A 164 -2.61 -15.77 11.58
C VAL A 164 -3.37 -17.07 11.92
N SER A 165 -4.61 -16.98 12.39
CA SER A 165 -5.42 -18.14 12.76
C SER A 165 -5.76 -19.07 11.58
N LYS A 166 -5.83 -18.51 10.37
CA LYS A 166 -6.03 -19.25 9.12
C LYS A 166 -4.74 -19.79 8.51
N ASP A 167 -3.60 -19.59 9.16
CA ASP A 167 -2.28 -20.02 8.70
C ASP A 167 -1.90 -19.44 7.31
N GLU A 168 -2.47 -18.28 6.96
CA GLU A 168 -2.27 -17.68 5.64
C GLU A 168 -0.85 -17.11 5.45
N LEU A 169 -0.12 -16.79 6.52
CA LEU A 169 1.27 -16.32 6.44
C LEU A 169 2.19 -17.35 5.82
N ASN A 170 1.95 -18.65 6.01
CA ASN A 170 2.72 -19.74 5.42
C ASN A 170 2.52 -19.88 3.91
N THR A 171 1.55 -19.20 3.33
CA THR A 171 1.34 -19.17 1.87
C THR A 171 2.22 -18.13 1.16
N LEU A 172 2.90 -17.27 1.93
CA LEU A 172 3.76 -16.21 1.38
C LEU A 172 5.07 -16.80 0.83
N SER A 173 5.52 -16.28 -0.32
CA SER A 173 6.83 -16.62 -0.81
C SER A 173 7.94 -16.01 0.05
N ALA A 174 9.03 -16.75 0.21
CA ALA A 174 10.17 -16.30 1.01
C ALA A 174 10.75 -14.98 0.51
N GLU A 175 10.73 -14.74 -0.81
CA GLU A 175 11.24 -13.51 -1.42
C GLU A 175 10.42 -12.27 -1.00
N ARG A 176 9.09 -12.41 -0.94
CA ARG A 176 8.21 -11.30 -0.51
C ARG A 176 8.43 -10.98 0.97
N VAL A 177 8.48 -12.00 1.82
CA VAL A 177 8.75 -11.83 3.26
C VAL A 177 10.14 -11.23 3.47
N PHE A 178 11.15 -11.73 2.77
CA PHE A 178 12.52 -11.23 2.86
C PHE A 178 12.61 -9.75 2.46
N ALA A 179 11.95 -9.35 1.36
CA ALA A 179 11.96 -7.97 0.90
C ALA A 179 11.36 -7.00 1.94
N GLU A 180 10.24 -7.35 2.59
CA GLU A 180 9.64 -6.54 3.66
C GLU A 180 10.54 -6.52 4.91
N SER A 181 11.12 -7.67 5.29
CA SER A 181 12.04 -7.79 6.44
C SER A 181 13.30 -6.97 6.21
N GLN A 182 13.91 -7.03 5.04
CA GLN A 182 15.09 -6.24 4.68
C GLN A 182 14.83 -4.75 4.82
N LYS A 183 13.69 -4.28 4.28
CA LYS A 183 13.27 -2.88 4.40
C LYS A 183 13.06 -2.48 5.88
N ALA A 184 12.50 -3.37 6.69
CA ALA A 184 12.29 -3.11 8.12
C ALA A 184 13.61 -3.00 8.89
N MET A 185 14.57 -3.89 8.61
CA MET A 185 15.89 -3.88 9.26
C MET A 185 16.75 -2.66 8.92
N GLN A 186 16.49 -2.01 7.78
CA GLN A 186 17.15 -0.77 7.37
C GLN A 186 16.55 0.48 8.04
N ASN A 187 15.42 0.35 8.71
CA ASN A 187 14.74 1.45 9.38
C ASN A 187 15.34 1.74 10.77
N GLN A 188 14.94 2.86 11.37
CA GLN A 188 15.49 3.35 12.62
C GLN A 188 15.05 2.52 13.85
N TYR A 189 13.90 1.87 13.79
CA TYR A 189 13.33 1.06 14.88
C TYR A 189 13.07 -0.39 14.45
N PRO A 190 14.10 -1.16 14.03
CA PRO A 190 13.89 -2.52 13.53
C PRO A 190 13.32 -3.47 14.59
N VAL A 191 13.55 -3.19 15.87
CA VAL A 191 13.02 -3.96 17.00
C VAL A 191 11.47 -3.96 17.00
N SER A 192 10.83 -2.86 16.59
CA SER A 192 9.36 -2.82 16.47
C SER A 192 8.82 -3.84 15.46
N TYR A 193 9.56 -4.10 14.39
CA TYR A 193 9.23 -5.14 13.42
C TYR A 193 9.30 -6.53 14.06
N THR A 194 10.39 -6.83 14.75
CA THR A 194 10.60 -8.17 15.34
C THR A 194 9.61 -8.48 16.46
N HIS A 195 9.19 -7.48 17.24
CA HIS A 195 8.16 -7.65 18.29
C HIS A 195 6.79 -8.00 17.72
N LEU A 196 6.47 -7.58 16.50
CA LEU A 196 5.18 -7.88 15.84
C LEU A 196 5.22 -9.16 15.00
N THR A 197 6.41 -9.67 14.65
CA THR A 197 6.55 -10.81 13.73
C THR A 197 7.12 -12.06 14.39
N LEU A 198 7.82 -11.93 15.52
CA LEU A 198 8.36 -13.07 16.26
C LEU A 198 7.42 -13.47 17.40
N PRO A 199 7.22 -14.78 17.66
CA PRO A 199 6.44 -15.23 18.80
C PRO A 199 7.13 -14.78 20.08
N THR A 200 6.44 -13.98 20.87
CA THR A 200 6.82 -13.73 22.26
C THR A 200 6.49 -14.97 23.07
N LYS A 201 7.52 -15.65 23.57
CA LYS A 201 7.34 -16.72 24.56
C LYS A 201 6.93 -16.13 25.91
#